data_5678f44cd9e56eb6577cea7a8acc0651
#
_entry.id   5678f44cd9e56eb6577cea7a8acc0651
#
_cell.length_a   1.000
_cell.length_b   1.000
_cell.length_c   1.000
_cell.angle_alpha   90.00
_cell.angle_beta   90.00
_cell.angle_gamma   90.00
#
_symmetry.space_group_name_H-M   'P 1'
#
loop_
_entity.id
_entity.type
_entity.pdbx_description
1 polymer ?
#
loop_
_entity_poly.entity_id
_entity_poly.type
_entity_poly.pdbx_seq_one_letter_code
_entity_poly.pdbx_strand_id
1 'polypeptide(L)'
;MFNFRQACILSIAILLIFTSGCSLTASQKSDSIHLILGNPSNANTSDDNNYLIIKKQYALSYNRHKGIPNWVSWQLNKSWLGNAPRSNNFRPDDTLPSEWYRVVPNDYTRSGYDKGHMTPSADRSNNPEDNAATFLMTNIIPQAPDNNQGYWAELESYTRTLANTGKEIYIIAGGYGQQGTIGKGKVAVPERIFKIIVVSEPGKTVDAINESTRVIAVDTPNYNGNKESHWSQYLTTIDELEKKTGYDFLNYVNTSIQKVIEAKFDSSANLKKR
;
A
#
# COMPACT_ATOMS: atom_id res chain seq x y z
N MET A 1 -77.06 48.29 -10.46
CA MET A 1 -76.56 47.21 -11.35
C MET A 1 -75.06 47.27 -11.35
N PHE A 2 -74.42 46.46 -10.54
CA PHE A 2 -72.95 46.41 -10.51
C PHE A 2 -72.52 44.96 -10.83
N ASN A 3 -71.74 44.79 -11.90
CA ASN A 3 -71.18 43.51 -12.29
C ASN A 3 -69.84 43.32 -11.63
N PHE A 4 -69.70 42.29 -10.76
CA PHE A 4 -68.43 41.81 -10.26
C PHE A 4 -67.83 40.79 -11.20
N ARG A 5 -66.67 41.17 -11.79
CA ARG A 5 -65.80 40.20 -12.51
C ARG A 5 -64.84 39.58 -11.50
N GLN A 6 -64.97 38.28 -11.29
CA GLN A 6 -64.02 37.45 -10.57
C GLN A 6 -62.80 37.21 -11.43
N ALA A 7 -61.59 37.65 -10.95
CA ALA A 7 -60.32 37.31 -11.55
C ALA A 7 -59.79 36.06 -10.83
N CYS A 8 -59.69 34.95 -11.58
CA CYS A 8 -58.98 33.76 -11.12
C CYS A 8 -57.46 34.00 -11.26
N ILE A 9 -56.77 34.01 -10.10
CA ILE A 9 -55.31 34.02 -10.03
C ILE A 9 -54.85 32.58 -10.03
N LEU A 10 -54.18 32.18 -11.14
CA LEU A 10 -53.54 30.88 -11.28
C LEU A 10 -52.17 30.96 -10.66
N SER A 11 -51.98 30.38 -9.47
CA SER A 11 -50.67 30.25 -8.84
C SER A 11 -49.91 29.09 -9.47
N ILE A 12 -48.90 29.37 -10.26
CA ILE A 12 -47.94 28.38 -10.81
C ILE A 12 -46.89 28.13 -9.72
N ALA A 13 -46.94 26.99 -9.07
CA ALA A 13 -45.89 26.52 -8.18
C ALA A 13 -44.74 25.95 -9.02
N ILE A 14 -43.63 26.65 -9.10
CA ILE A 14 -42.38 26.18 -9.72
C ILE A 14 -41.70 25.24 -8.72
N LEU A 15 -41.75 23.95 -8.98
CA LEU A 15 -41.04 22.92 -8.25
C LEU A 15 -39.56 22.92 -8.68
N LEU A 16 -38.68 23.56 -7.91
CA LEU A 16 -37.24 23.50 -8.10
C LEU A 16 -36.74 22.11 -7.66
N ILE A 17 -36.50 21.24 -8.62
CA ILE A 17 -35.81 19.97 -8.39
C ILE A 17 -34.30 20.26 -8.25
N PHE A 18 -33.80 20.29 -7.03
CA PHE A 18 -32.37 20.25 -6.75
C PHE A 18 -31.85 18.85 -7.08
N THR A 19 -31.29 18.66 -8.27
CA THR A 19 -30.46 17.48 -8.56
C THR A 19 -29.11 17.68 -7.85
N SER A 20 -28.95 17.05 -6.70
CA SER A 20 -27.62 16.90 -6.08
C SER A 20 -26.76 16.07 -7.00
N GLY A 21 -26.05 16.73 -7.90
CA GLY A 21 -25.01 16.11 -8.69
C GLY A 21 -23.88 15.67 -7.75
N CYS A 22 -23.78 14.37 -7.47
CA CYS A 22 -22.60 13.78 -6.88
C CYS A 22 -21.47 13.96 -7.91
N SER A 23 -20.69 15.01 -7.80
CA SER A 23 -19.46 15.14 -8.59
C SER A 23 -18.49 14.08 -8.09
N LEU A 24 -18.36 12.99 -8.83
CA LEU A 24 -17.23 12.09 -8.71
C LEU A 24 -15.99 12.92 -9.05
N THR A 25 -15.28 13.40 -8.04
CA THR A 25 -13.96 13.99 -8.23
C THR A 25 -13.07 12.89 -8.79
N ALA A 26 -12.70 13.01 -10.07
CA ALA A 26 -11.69 12.15 -10.66
C ALA A 26 -10.45 12.19 -9.78
N SER A 27 -10.01 11.05 -9.28
CA SER A 27 -8.77 10.92 -8.52
C SER A 27 -7.64 11.53 -9.35
N GLN A 28 -7.01 12.58 -8.84
CA GLN A 28 -5.92 13.24 -9.57
C GLN A 28 -4.74 12.27 -9.62
N LYS A 29 -4.38 11.83 -10.84
CA LYS A 29 -3.25 10.92 -11.06
C LYS A 29 -1.98 11.56 -10.49
N SER A 30 -1.34 10.90 -9.55
CA SER A 30 -0.09 11.37 -8.95
C SER A 30 1.07 11.22 -9.93
N ASP A 31 1.99 12.21 -9.99
CA ASP A 31 3.22 12.12 -10.76
C ASP A 31 4.29 11.20 -10.12
N SER A 32 4.01 10.64 -8.97
CA SER A 32 4.93 9.72 -8.29
C SER A 32 5.06 8.40 -9.02
N ILE A 33 6.30 8.01 -9.36
CA ILE A 33 6.60 6.69 -9.94
C ILE A 33 6.14 5.54 -9.05
N HIS A 34 6.00 5.78 -7.76
CA HIS A 34 5.55 4.78 -6.78
C HIS A 34 4.04 4.55 -6.80
N LEU A 35 3.27 5.44 -7.45
CA LEU A 35 1.81 5.35 -7.59
C LEU A 35 1.38 5.16 -9.05
N ILE A 36 2.29 4.72 -9.91
CA ILE A 36 2.01 4.57 -11.35
C ILE A 36 0.89 3.55 -11.61
N LEU A 37 0.74 2.54 -10.76
CA LEU A 37 -0.33 1.52 -10.88
C LEU A 37 -1.62 1.93 -10.18
N GLY A 38 -1.60 3.00 -9.37
CA GLY A 38 -2.78 3.51 -8.69
C GLY A 38 -2.54 3.97 -7.25
N ASN A 39 -3.61 4.48 -6.65
CA ASN A 39 -3.71 4.85 -5.25
C ASN A 39 -4.79 3.96 -4.61
N PRO A 40 -4.42 2.83 -3.99
CA PRO A 40 -5.32 1.73 -3.65
C PRO A 40 -6.53 2.08 -2.79
N SER A 41 -6.41 3.11 -1.97
CA SER A 41 -7.46 3.56 -1.04
C SER A 41 -7.95 4.98 -1.31
N ASN A 42 -7.58 5.57 -2.45
CA ASN A 42 -7.81 7.00 -2.71
C ASN A 42 -7.28 7.88 -1.58
N ALA A 43 -6.10 7.52 -1.04
CA ALA A 43 -5.45 8.25 0.04
C ALA A 43 -5.19 9.70 -0.35
N ASN A 44 -5.38 10.62 0.59
CA ASN A 44 -5.21 12.04 0.39
C ASN A 44 -4.77 12.73 1.69
N THR A 45 -4.48 14.02 1.65
CA THR A 45 -4.00 14.77 2.83
C THR A 45 -5.11 15.35 3.70
N SER A 46 -6.38 15.06 3.41
CA SER A 46 -7.53 15.51 4.21
C SER A 46 -8.14 14.41 5.09
N ASP A 47 -7.72 13.17 4.92
CA ASP A 47 -8.17 12.04 5.74
C ASP A 47 -7.02 11.54 6.64
N ASP A 48 -7.11 11.80 7.93
CA ASP A 48 -6.10 11.44 8.93
C ASP A 48 -5.84 9.93 9.02
N ASN A 49 -6.79 9.10 8.63
CA ASN A 49 -6.67 7.63 8.70
C ASN A 49 -6.40 6.99 7.33
N ASN A 50 -6.33 7.80 6.31
CA ASN A 50 -5.96 7.43 4.95
C ASN A 50 -5.06 8.53 4.35
N TYR A 51 -4.05 8.96 5.15
CA TYR A 51 -3.23 10.12 4.87
C TYR A 51 -2.11 9.80 3.89
N LEU A 52 -2.14 10.43 2.71
CA LEU A 52 -1.15 10.21 1.65
C LEU A 52 0.17 10.91 1.99
N ILE A 53 1.25 10.14 1.98
CA ILE A 53 2.63 10.64 2.08
C ILE A 53 3.39 10.18 0.85
N ILE A 54 4.00 11.12 0.12
CA ILE A 54 4.84 10.84 -1.04
C ILE A 54 6.27 11.24 -0.71
N LYS A 55 7.19 10.28 -0.78
CA LYS A 55 8.62 10.49 -0.63
C LYS A 55 9.34 10.10 -1.93
N LYS A 56 10.58 10.51 -2.10
CA LYS A 56 11.43 10.08 -3.23
C LYS A 56 11.55 8.55 -3.30
N GLN A 57 11.53 7.87 -2.15
CA GLN A 57 11.84 6.45 -2.03
C GLN A 57 10.60 5.54 -2.10
N TYR A 58 9.44 6.05 -1.73
CA TYR A 58 8.15 5.32 -1.70
C TYR A 58 6.99 6.28 -1.52
N ALA A 59 5.77 5.79 -1.73
CA ALA A 59 4.54 6.47 -1.32
C ALA A 59 3.76 5.56 -0.35
N LEU A 60 2.97 6.16 0.54
CA LEU A 60 2.17 5.39 1.50
C LEU A 60 0.87 6.10 1.89
N SER A 61 -0.10 5.33 2.35
CA SER A 61 -1.23 5.80 3.14
C SER A 61 -0.95 5.54 4.62
N TYR A 62 -0.87 6.59 5.42
CA TYR A 62 -0.69 6.47 6.86
C TYR A 62 -2.02 6.50 7.60
N ASN A 63 -2.16 5.68 8.63
CA ASN A 63 -3.32 5.69 9.51
C ASN A 63 -2.94 6.26 10.87
N ARG A 64 -3.38 7.49 11.16
CA ARG A 64 -3.12 8.18 12.42
C ARG A 64 -3.62 7.40 13.63
N HIS A 65 -4.82 6.84 13.53
CA HIS A 65 -5.44 6.11 14.63
C HIS A 65 -4.70 4.80 14.95
N LYS A 66 -4.25 4.10 13.90
CA LYS A 66 -3.51 2.83 14.04
C LYS A 66 -2.02 3.01 14.29
N GLY A 67 -1.44 4.17 14.00
CA GLY A 67 0.01 4.43 14.12
C GLY A 67 0.87 3.58 13.17
N ILE A 68 0.31 3.11 12.07
CA ILE A 68 0.99 2.32 11.04
C ILE A 68 0.52 2.74 9.63
N PRO A 69 1.27 2.41 8.55
CA PRO A 69 0.75 2.57 7.20
C PRO A 69 -0.39 1.57 6.92
N ASN A 70 -1.42 2.01 6.21
CA ASN A 70 -2.43 1.13 5.61
C ASN A 70 -1.78 0.30 4.49
N TRP A 71 -1.02 0.95 3.64
CA TRP A 71 -0.20 0.37 2.59
C TRP A 71 1.01 1.28 2.29
N VAL A 72 2.05 0.68 1.75
CA VAL A 72 3.23 1.35 1.18
C VAL A 72 3.43 0.83 -0.23
N SER A 73 3.66 1.73 -1.18
CA SER A 73 3.91 1.41 -2.59
C SER A 73 5.27 1.92 -3.02
N TRP A 74 6.04 1.07 -3.73
CA TRP A 74 7.33 1.48 -4.27
C TRP A 74 7.69 0.77 -5.57
N GLN A 75 8.36 1.51 -6.43
CA GLN A 75 9.03 0.96 -7.60
C GLN A 75 10.41 0.46 -7.19
N LEU A 76 10.82 -0.68 -7.72
CA LEU A 76 12.14 -1.28 -7.55
C LEU A 76 12.73 -1.67 -8.89
N ASN A 77 13.94 -1.22 -9.18
CA ASN A 77 14.76 -1.68 -10.27
C ASN A 77 16.25 -1.65 -9.86
N LYS A 78 17.13 -1.99 -10.77
CA LYS A 78 18.57 -2.06 -10.52
C LYS A 78 19.17 -0.73 -10.02
N SER A 79 18.61 0.44 -10.41
CA SER A 79 19.15 1.75 -10.02
C SER A 79 18.96 2.06 -8.51
N TRP A 80 18.03 1.40 -7.84
CA TRP A 80 17.82 1.52 -6.40
C TRP A 80 18.74 0.64 -5.57
N LEU A 81 19.44 -0.32 -6.22
CA LEU A 81 20.31 -1.30 -5.59
C LEU A 81 21.77 -0.85 -5.65
N GLY A 82 22.50 -1.10 -4.58
CA GLY A 82 23.92 -0.75 -4.44
C GLY A 82 24.49 -1.30 -3.14
N ASN A 83 25.55 -0.65 -2.63
CA ASN A 83 26.32 -1.13 -1.49
C ASN A 83 26.24 -0.18 -0.28
N ALA A 84 25.26 0.72 -0.22
CA ALA A 84 25.10 1.56 0.97
C ALA A 84 24.83 0.68 2.20
N PRO A 85 25.51 0.93 3.31
CA PRO A 85 25.32 0.17 4.54
C PRO A 85 23.90 0.39 5.09
N ARG A 86 23.35 -0.64 5.77
CA ARG A 86 22.08 -0.53 6.46
C ARG A 86 22.15 0.53 7.55
N SER A 87 21.28 1.54 7.49
CA SER A 87 21.31 2.69 8.39
C SER A 87 21.00 2.34 9.86
N ASN A 88 20.06 1.42 10.11
CA ASN A 88 19.52 1.08 11.43
C ASN A 88 19.00 2.28 12.26
N ASN A 89 18.83 3.44 11.62
CA ASN A 89 18.39 4.68 12.26
C ASN A 89 16.86 4.80 12.26
N PHE A 90 16.19 3.93 13.00
CA PHE A 90 14.74 4.04 13.21
C PHE A 90 14.42 5.35 13.93
N ARG A 91 13.49 6.13 13.38
CA ARG A 91 13.13 7.44 13.91
C ARG A 91 11.71 7.84 13.55
N PRO A 92 11.08 8.74 14.32
CA PRO A 92 9.82 9.35 13.93
C PRO A 92 9.87 9.98 12.56
N ASP A 93 8.73 10.12 11.90
CA ASP A 93 8.60 10.88 10.66
C ASP A 93 8.13 12.30 10.98
N ASP A 94 9.04 13.26 10.85
CA ASP A 94 8.78 14.67 11.15
C ASP A 94 7.93 15.36 10.07
N THR A 95 7.62 14.67 8.97
CA THR A 95 6.70 15.19 7.95
C THR A 95 5.23 15.00 8.29
N LEU A 96 4.91 14.24 9.34
CA LEU A 96 3.54 14.18 9.88
C LEU A 96 3.14 15.52 10.52
N PRO A 97 1.84 15.88 10.50
CA PRO A 97 1.33 17.04 11.22
C PRO A 97 1.82 17.10 12.67
N SER A 98 2.14 18.30 13.15
CA SER A 98 2.84 18.50 14.44
C SER A 98 2.05 18.01 15.65
N GLU A 99 0.71 18.08 15.55
CA GLU A 99 -0.23 17.66 16.59
C GLU A 99 -0.49 16.15 16.63
N TRP A 100 0.06 15.39 15.67
CA TRP A 100 -0.12 13.94 15.66
C TRP A 100 0.90 13.24 16.52
N TYR A 101 0.47 12.13 17.16
CA TYR A 101 1.41 11.23 17.77
C TYR A 101 2.36 10.66 16.72
N ARG A 102 3.65 10.83 16.94
CA ARG A 102 4.70 10.23 16.11
C ARG A 102 5.20 8.98 16.78
N VAL A 103 4.98 7.84 16.12
CA VAL A 103 5.49 6.56 16.60
C VAL A 103 7.01 6.62 16.72
N VAL A 104 7.53 6.14 17.85
CA VAL A 104 8.97 6.12 18.15
C VAL A 104 9.47 4.68 18.28
N PRO A 105 10.78 4.42 18.06
CA PRO A 105 11.35 3.07 18.19
C PRO A 105 11.06 2.40 19.53
N ASN A 106 10.94 3.20 20.58
CA ASN A 106 10.67 2.71 21.94
C ASN A 106 9.27 2.11 22.12
N ASP A 107 8.29 2.44 21.23
CA ASP A 107 6.96 1.83 21.26
C ASP A 107 7.00 0.32 20.96
N TYR A 108 8.08 -0.15 20.33
CA TYR A 108 8.32 -1.56 20.00
C TYR A 108 9.13 -2.30 21.08
N THR A 109 9.67 -1.59 22.05
CA THR A 109 10.56 -2.18 23.07
C THR A 109 9.79 -3.20 23.91
N ARG A 110 10.30 -4.44 23.98
CA ARG A 110 9.70 -5.58 24.71
C ARG A 110 8.26 -5.92 24.27
N SER A 111 7.88 -5.58 23.05
CA SER A 111 6.55 -5.87 22.52
C SER A 111 6.39 -7.31 22.03
N GLY A 112 7.49 -8.02 21.76
CA GLY A 112 7.47 -9.32 21.09
C GLY A 112 7.41 -9.22 19.56
N TYR A 113 7.34 -7.99 19.00
CA TYR A 113 7.30 -7.74 17.56
C TYR A 113 8.56 -7.01 17.09
N ASP A 114 9.00 -7.36 15.88
CA ASP A 114 10.03 -6.64 15.16
C ASP A 114 9.48 -5.31 14.61
N LYS A 115 10.39 -4.36 14.35
CA LYS A 115 10.11 -3.20 13.50
C LYS A 115 10.18 -3.64 12.05
N GLY A 116 9.05 -4.18 11.53
CA GLY A 116 8.94 -4.73 10.18
C GLY A 116 8.86 -3.62 9.14
N HIS A 117 9.79 -3.61 8.20
CA HIS A 117 9.77 -2.68 7.07
C HIS A 117 8.70 -3.08 6.04
N MET A 118 7.98 -2.09 5.50
CA MET A 118 7.21 -2.29 4.28
C MET A 118 8.13 -2.14 3.07
N THR A 119 8.67 -0.95 2.79
CA THR A 119 9.78 -0.80 1.83
C THR A 119 11.09 -1.18 2.51
N PRO A 120 11.74 -2.31 2.13
CA PRO A 120 12.94 -2.79 2.80
C PRO A 120 14.13 -1.86 2.60
N SER A 121 15.02 -1.77 3.58
CA SER A 121 16.27 -1.01 3.44
C SER A 121 17.15 -1.53 2.30
N ALA A 122 17.14 -2.83 2.06
CA ALA A 122 17.90 -3.45 0.97
C ALA A 122 17.37 -3.07 -0.44
N ASP A 123 16.11 -2.62 -0.56
CA ASP A 123 15.55 -2.11 -1.81
C ASP A 123 15.94 -0.64 -2.08
N ARG A 124 16.63 0.01 -1.15
CA ARG A 124 17.13 1.39 -1.20
C ARG A 124 18.58 1.45 -0.78
N SER A 125 19.41 0.61 -1.40
CA SER A 125 20.83 0.48 -1.06
C SER A 125 21.78 1.19 -2.04
N ASN A 126 21.25 2.03 -2.94
CA ASN A 126 22.03 2.81 -3.89
C ASN A 126 22.87 3.93 -3.22
N ASN A 127 22.34 4.52 -2.14
CA ASN A 127 23.04 5.53 -1.34
C ASN A 127 22.54 5.55 0.12
N PRO A 128 23.31 6.15 1.07
CA PRO A 128 22.94 6.18 2.48
C PRO A 128 21.65 6.95 2.78
N GLU A 129 21.35 8.02 2.05
CA GLU A 129 20.14 8.84 2.26
C GLU A 129 18.87 8.07 1.92
N ASP A 130 18.85 7.42 0.75
CA ASP A 130 17.71 6.60 0.32
C ASP A 130 17.52 5.40 1.27
N ASN A 131 18.62 4.81 1.76
CA ASN A 131 18.55 3.76 2.78
C ASN A 131 17.96 4.27 4.09
N ALA A 132 18.44 5.40 4.59
CA ALA A 132 17.97 5.98 5.85
C ALA A 132 16.49 6.36 5.82
N ALA A 133 15.93 6.73 4.65
CA ALA A 133 14.51 7.05 4.50
C ALA A 133 13.59 5.86 4.81
N THR A 134 14.06 4.62 4.60
CA THR A 134 13.26 3.42 4.90
C THR A 134 13.06 3.18 6.41
N PHE A 135 13.86 3.81 7.26
CA PHE A 135 13.79 3.67 8.73
C PHE A 135 12.86 4.68 9.42
N LEU A 136 12.09 5.46 8.65
CA LEU A 136 11.01 6.28 9.21
C LEU A 136 9.89 5.37 9.74
N MET A 137 9.41 5.66 10.96
CA MET A 137 8.41 4.82 11.61
C MET A 137 7.07 4.77 10.85
N THR A 138 6.83 5.67 9.90
CA THR A 138 5.68 5.62 8.97
C THR A 138 5.78 4.50 7.94
N ASN A 139 6.97 3.91 7.73
CA ASN A 139 7.21 2.74 6.85
C ASN A 139 7.24 1.41 7.63
N ILE A 140 6.94 1.43 8.93
CA ILE A 140 7.17 0.30 9.85
C ILE A 140 5.84 -0.18 10.43
N ILE A 141 5.70 -1.51 10.53
CA ILE A 141 4.58 -2.17 11.22
C ILE A 141 5.10 -3.14 12.29
N PRO A 142 4.32 -3.44 13.35
CA PRO A 142 4.64 -4.56 14.23
C PRO A 142 4.53 -5.87 13.46
N GLN A 143 5.65 -6.56 13.29
CA GLN A 143 5.74 -7.80 12.54
C GLN A 143 6.29 -8.92 13.42
N ALA A 144 5.66 -10.09 13.40
CA ALA A 144 6.14 -11.24 14.15
C ALA A 144 7.54 -11.65 13.64
N PRO A 145 8.51 -11.93 14.53
CA PRO A 145 9.88 -12.29 14.14
C PRO A 145 9.96 -13.42 13.11
N ASP A 146 9.16 -14.48 13.24
CA ASP A 146 9.18 -15.59 12.30
C ASP A 146 8.66 -15.21 10.91
N ASN A 147 7.68 -14.29 10.85
CA ASN A 147 7.25 -13.72 9.58
C ASN A 147 8.37 -12.83 9.01
N ASN A 148 8.81 -11.82 9.75
CA ASN A 148 9.76 -10.81 9.31
C ASN A 148 11.11 -11.38 8.85
N GLN A 149 11.66 -12.32 9.62
CA GLN A 149 12.99 -12.90 9.41
C GLN A 149 12.97 -14.20 8.60
N GLY A 150 11.79 -14.78 8.36
CA GLY A 150 11.56 -16.00 7.58
C GLY A 150 11.13 -15.69 6.14
N TYR A 151 9.96 -16.19 5.78
CA TYR A 151 9.43 -16.17 4.41
C TYR A 151 9.19 -14.76 3.84
N TRP A 152 9.00 -13.72 4.69
CA TRP A 152 8.92 -12.33 4.21
C TRP A 152 10.27 -11.85 3.68
N ALA A 153 11.35 -12.06 4.44
CA ALA A 153 12.71 -11.75 4.01
C ALA A 153 13.14 -12.55 2.77
N GLU A 154 12.69 -13.78 2.66
CA GLU A 154 12.92 -14.64 1.49
C GLU A 154 12.24 -14.05 0.24
N LEU A 155 10.97 -13.65 0.35
CA LEU A 155 10.24 -13.00 -0.75
C LEU A 155 10.88 -11.67 -1.18
N GLU A 156 11.35 -10.86 -0.23
CA GLU A 156 12.10 -9.63 -0.52
C GLU A 156 13.38 -9.93 -1.31
N SER A 157 14.14 -10.92 -0.88
CA SER A 157 15.36 -11.36 -1.57
C SER A 157 15.04 -11.86 -2.98
N TYR A 158 14.00 -12.65 -3.15
CA TYR A 158 13.53 -13.10 -4.45
C TYR A 158 13.14 -11.91 -5.36
N THR A 159 12.40 -10.94 -4.83
CA THR A 159 12.01 -9.73 -5.58
C THR A 159 13.21 -8.95 -6.07
N ARG A 160 14.26 -8.78 -5.24
CA ARG A 160 15.53 -8.15 -5.67
C ARG A 160 16.25 -8.95 -6.75
N THR A 161 16.15 -10.29 -6.76
CA THR A 161 16.73 -11.06 -7.88
C THR A 161 16.06 -10.72 -9.21
N LEU A 162 14.74 -10.51 -9.23
CA LEU A 162 14.03 -10.05 -10.43
C LEU A 162 14.50 -8.66 -10.89
N ALA A 163 14.65 -7.71 -9.96
CA ALA A 163 15.17 -6.38 -10.26
C ALA A 163 16.61 -6.44 -10.82
N ASN A 164 17.47 -7.31 -10.29
CA ASN A 164 18.83 -7.51 -10.77
C ASN A 164 18.91 -8.12 -12.18
N THR A 165 17.87 -8.84 -12.64
CA THR A 165 17.78 -9.29 -14.05
C THR A 165 17.35 -8.18 -15.00
N GLY A 166 17.21 -6.95 -14.52
CA GLY A 166 16.84 -5.78 -15.31
C GLY A 166 15.34 -5.51 -15.39
N LYS A 167 14.52 -6.19 -14.62
CA LYS A 167 13.07 -5.93 -14.57
C LYS A 167 12.74 -4.67 -13.79
N GLU A 168 11.62 -4.07 -14.15
CA GLU A 168 10.94 -3.01 -13.41
C GLU A 168 9.89 -3.65 -12.50
N ILE A 169 9.99 -3.44 -11.20
CA ILE A 169 9.11 -4.08 -10.23
C ILE A 169 8.31 -3.00 -9.50
N TYR A 170 6.99 -3.16 -9.45
CA TYR A 170 6.12 -2.32 -8.64
C TYR A 170 5.56 -3.16 -7.49
N ILE A 171 5.71 -2.67 -6.27
CA ILE A 171 5.36 -3.42 -5.07
C ILE A 171 4.40 -2.59 -4.22
N ILE A 172 3.37 -3.25 -3.70
CA ILE A 172 2.46 -2.68 -2.70
C ILE A 172 2.42 -3.66 -1.54
N ALA A 173 2.67 -3.19 -0.32
CA ALA A 173 2.60 -4.02 0.88
C ALA A 173 1.90 -3.28 2.01
N GLY A 174 1.26 -4.01 2.92
CA GLY A 174 0.55 -3.43 4.06
C GLY A 174 0.03 -4.48 5.01
N GLY A 175 -0.63 -4.02 6.08
CA GLY A 175 -1.26 -4.89 7.05
C GLY A 175 -2.76 -4.64 7.16
N TYR A 176 -3.52 -5.69 7.46
CA TYR A 176 -4.95 -5.59 7.71
C TYR A 176 -5.40 -6.49 8.87
N GLY A 177 -6.66 -6.30 9.31
CA GLY A 177 -7.09 -6.86 10.59
C GLY A 177 -6.38 -6.18 11.77
N GLN A 178 -6.69 -6.62 12.99
CA GLN A 178 -6.02 -6.14 14.19
C GLN A 178 -6.11 -7.20 15.27
N GLN A 179 -4.96 -7.72 15.73
CA GLN A 179 -4.89 -8.72 16.81
C GLN A 179 -4.44 -8.13 18.15
N GLY A 180 -4.19 -6.83 18.22
CA GLY A 180 -3.78 -6.14 19.44
C GLY A 180 -3.12 -4.80 19.17
N THR A 181 -2.44 -4.28 20.19
CA THR A 181 -1.69 -3.02 20.11
C THR A 181 -0.41 -3.13 20.91
N ILE A 182 0.61 -2.35 20.53
CA ILE A 182 1.85 -2.11 21.28
C ILE A 182 2.01 -0.62 21.60
N GLY A 183 3.11 -0.20 22.21
CA GLY A 183 3.39 1.22 22.48
C GLY A 183 2.29 1.88 23.34
N LYS A 184 1.80 1.19 24.40
CA LYS A 184 0.69 1.66 25.25
C LYS A 184 -0.60 1.99 24.46
N GLY A 185 -0.91 1.16 23.47
CA GLY A 185 -2.11 1.32 22.65
C GLY A 185 -1.96 2.27 21.46
N LYS A 186 -0.76 2.77 21.19
CA LYS A 186 -0.49 3.75 20.13
C LYS A 186 -0.26 3.13 18.74
N VAL A 187 0.13 1.85 18.70
CA VAL A 187 0.49 1.17 17.46
C VAL A 187 -0.31 -0.13 17.33
N ALA A 188 -1.13 -0.22 16.32
CA ALA A 188 -1.92 -1.42 16.04
C ALA A 188 -1.02 -2.54 15.51
N VAL A 189 -1.30 -3.78 15.95
CA VAL A 189 -0.65 -4.98 15.42
C VAL A 189 -1.58 -5.60 14.38
N PRO A 190 -1.22 -5.60 13.09
CA PRO A 190 -2.05 -6.22 12.07
C PRO A 190 -2.11 -7.74 12.26
N GLU A 191 -3.25 -8.33 11.97
CA GLU A 191 -3.43 -9.79 12.01
C GLU A 191 -2.74 -10.47 10.82
N ARG A 192 -2.78 -9.81 9.67
CA ARG A 192 -2.21 -10.31 8.42
C ARG A 192 -1.42 -9.22 7.70
N ILE A 193 -0.45 -9.65 6.91
CA ILE A 193 0.41 -8.78 6.12
C ILE A 193 0.41 -9.27 4.67
N PHE A 194 0.13 -8.37 3.74
CA PHE A 194 0.09 -8.68 2.32
C PHE A 194 1.24 -8.01 1.55
N LYS A 195 1.62 -8.60 0.43
CA LYS A 195 2.50 -8.00 -0.57
C LYS A 195 2.03 -8.36 -1.97
N ILE A 196 1.93 -7.36 -2.84
CA ILE A 196 1.64 -7.48 -4.27
C ILE A 196 2.89 -7.05 -5.02
N ILE A 197 3.34 -7.85 -5.98
CA ILE A 197 4.53 -7.61 -6.79
C ILE A 197 4.12 -7.72 -8.26
N VAL A 198 4.22 -6.63 -9.00
CA VAL A 198 3.95 -6.56 -10.44
C VAL A 198 5.29 -6.47 -11.17
N VAL A 199 5.56 -7.44 -12.05
CA VAL A 199 6.83 -7.56 -12.78
C VAL A 199 6.66 -7.03 -14.20
N SER A 200 7.34 -5.94 -14.53
CA SER A 200 7.27 -5.27 -15.84
C SER A 200 8.64 -5.25 -16.55
N GLU A 201 8.61 -4.89 -17.81
CA GLU A 201 9.81 -4.62 -18.58
C GLU A 201 10.37 -3.21 -18.28
N PRO A 202 11.71 -3.01 -18.39
CA PRO A 202 12.35 -1.75 -18.05
C PRO A 202 11.86 -0.57 -18.91
N GLY A 203 11.84 0.62 -18.30
CA GLY A 203 11.56 1.89 -18.99
C GLY A 203 10.13 2.04 -19.50
N LYS A 204 9.22 1.20 -19.02
CA LYS A 204 7.83 1.22 -19.44
C LYS A 204 6.93 1.80 -18.34
N THR A 205 5.87 2.47 -18.78
CA THR A 205 4.84 3.06 -17.93
C THR A 205 3.73 2.06 -17.62
N VAL A 206 2.64 2.50 -17.00
CA VAL A 206 1.42 1.69 -16.76
C VAL A 206 0.90 1.03 -18.05
N ASP A 207 1.09 1.66 -19.21
CA ASP A 207 0.66 1.13 -20.52
C ASP A 207 1.41 -0.14 -20.94
N ALA A 208 2.51 -0.47 -20.29
CA ALA A 208 3.24 -1.72 -20.51
C ALA A 208 2.62 -2.91 -19.79
N ILE A 209 1.77 -2.65 -18.82
CA ILE A 209 1.02 -3.69 -18.10
C ILE A 209 -0.04 -4.25 -19.05
N ASN A 210 -0.04 -5.56 -19.22
CA ASN A 210 -0.94 -6.27 -20.10
C ASN A 210 -1.36 -7.61 -19.48
N GLU A 211 -2.22 -8.33 -20.17
CA GLU A 211 -2.75 -9.60 -19.68
C GLU A 211 -1.69 -10.68 -19.39
N SER A 212 -0.49 -10.59 -20.00
CA SER A 212 0.62 -11.51 -19.75
C SER A 212 1.50 -11.08 -18.58
N THR A 213 1.31 -9.89 -18.03
CA THR A 213 2.11 -9.36 -16.91
C THR A 213 2.05 -10.33 -15.73
N ARG A 214 3.23 -10.66 -15.21
CA ARG A 214 3.36 -11.51 -14.04
C ARG A 214 3.04 -10.72 -12.79
N VAL A 215 2.16 -11.27 -11.96
CA VAL A 215 1.80 -10.74 -10.66
C VAL A 215 2.00 -11.81 -9.60
N ILE A 216 2.60 -11.44 -8.48
CA ILE A 216 2.75 -12.29 -7.29
C ILE A 216 2.01 -11.58 -6.17
N ALA A 217 1.02 -12.24 -5.59
CA ALA A 217 0.32 -11.74 -4.41
C ALA A 217 0.47 -12.75 -3.27
N VAL A 218 0.80 -12.27 -2.09
CA VAL A 218 0.87 -13.10 -0.87
C VAL A 218 0.06 -12.47 0.25
N ASP A 219 -0.52 -13.34 1.07
CA ASP A 219 -1.30 -12.98 2.26
C ASP A 219 -0.78 -13.81 3.44
N THR A 220 0.05 -13.21 4.27
CA THR A 220 0.79 -13.92 5.31
C THR A 220 0.22 -13.66 6.69
N PRO A 221 0.14 -14.67 7.57
CA PRO A 221 -0.23 -14.48 8.96
C PRO A 221 0.88 -13.75 9.73
N ASN A 222 0.49 -12.91 10.68
CA ASN A 222 1.44 -12.14 11.50
C ASN A 222 1.59 -12.76 12.89
N TYR A 223 2.07 -14.00 12.95
CA TYR A 223 2.37 -14.72 14.19
C TYR A 223 3.64 -15.56 14.07
N ASN A 224 4.16 -16.03 15.23
CA ASN A 224 5.32 -16.92 15.28
C ASN A 224 4.92 -18.41 15.16
N GLY A 225 5.88 -19.27 14.84
CA GLY A 225 5.70 -20.72 14.75
C GLY A 225 5.78 -21.26 13.31
N ASN A 226 6.06 -20.42 12.32
CA ASN A 226 6.08 -20.79 10.90
C ASN A 226 7.30 -20.26 10.12
N LYS A 227 8.40 -19.97 10.81
CA LYS A 227 9.62 -19.38 10.23
C LYS A 227 10.18 -20.16 9.04
N GLU A 228 10.12 -21.48 9.10
CA GLU A 228 10.64 -22.40 8.07
C GLU A 228 9.68 -22.56 6.87
N SER A 229 8.54 -21.89 6.87
CA SER A 229 7.62 -21.89 5.74
C SER A 229 8.24 -21.16 4.55
N HIS A 230 7.96 -21.63 3.33
CA HIS A 230 8.31 -20.92 2.11
C HIS A 230 7.21 -19.90 1.75
N TRP A 231 7.56 -18.72 1.28
CA TRP A 231 6.58 -17.67 0.97
C TRP A 231 5.50 -18.11 -0.04
N SER A 232 5.81 -19.05 -0.95
CA SER A 232 4.84 -19.56 -1.93
C SER A 232 3.65 -20.33 -1.31
N GLN A 233 3.73 -20.70 -0.03
CA GLN A 233 2.60 -21.30 0.69
C GLN A 233 1.50 -20.27 1.02
N TYR A 234 1.82 -18.99 0.92
CA TYR A 234 0.92 -17.87 1.21
C TYR A 234 0.46 -17.13 -0.05
N LEU A 235 0.63 -17.75 -1.22
CA LEU A 235 0.14 -17.18 -2.46
C LEU A 235 -1.39 -17.01 -2.42
N THR A 236 -1.83 -15.92 -3.01
CA THR A 236 -3.24 -15.54 -3.18
C THR A 236 -3.41 -14.80 -4.51
N THR A 237 -4.57 -14.23 -4.77
CA THR A 237 -4.82 -13.32 -5.88
C THR A 237 -4.98 -11.88 -5.38
N ILE A 238 -4.86 -10.90 -6.28
CA ILE A 238 -5.15 -9.50 -5.92
C ILE A 238 -6.64 -9.36 -5.58
N ASP A 239 -7.55 -9.97 -6.35
CA ASP A 239 -9.00 -9.97 -6.08
C ASP A 239 -9.33 -10.40 -4.63
N GLU A 240 -8.65 -11.43 -4.12
CA GLU A 240 -8.86 -11.88 -2.74
C GLU A 240 -8.34 -10.87 -1.71
N LEU A 241 -7.25 -10.17 -2.01
CA LEU A 241 -6.75 -9.10 -1.15
C LEU A 241 -7.68 -7.89 -1.17
N GLU A 242 -8.25 -7.53 -2.32
CA GLU A 242 -9.23 -6.44 -2.44
C GLU A 242 -10.48 -6.71 -1.62
N LYS A 243 -11.02 -7.93 -1.70
CA LYS A 243 -12.17 -8.34 -0.85
C LYS A 243 -11.88 -8.20 0.64
N LYS A 244 -10.65 -8.49 1.07
CA LYS A 244 -10.24 -8.47 2.49
C LYS A 244 -9.91 -7.07 2.99
N THR A 245 -9.36 -6.22 2.14
CA THR A 245 -8.87 -4.88 2.50
C THR A 245 -9.86 -3.77 2.16
N GLY A 246 -10.70 -3.98 1.15
CA GLY A 246 -11.56 -2.95 0.58
C GLY A 246 -10.80 -1.97 -0.32
N TYR A 247 -9.57 -2.31 -0.75
CA TYR A 247 -8.75 -1.49 -1.64
C TYR A 247 -8.99 -1.89 -3.10
N ASP A 248 -8.61 -0.99 -4.02
CA ASP A 248 -8.55 -1.19 -5.47
C ASP A 248 -7.09 -0.97 -5.90
N PHE A 249 -6.31 -2.06 -5.98
CA PHE A 249 -4.84 -1.98 -6.00
C PHE A 249 -4.23 -1.46 -7.30
N LEU A 250 -4.76 -1.83 -8.42
CA LEU A 250 -4.21 -1.52 -9.74
C LEU A 250 -5.11 -0.54 -10.52
N ASN A 251 -5.77 0.38 -9.83
CA ASN A 251 -6.86 1.20 -10.36
C ASN A 251 -6.46 2.20 -11.46
N TYR A 252 -5.18 2.33 -11.82
CA TYR A 252 -4.71 3.07 -12.99
C TYR A 252 -4.40 2.17 -14.19
N VAL A 253 -4.42 0.85 -14.02
CA VAL A 253 -4.32 -0.13 -15.11
C VAL A 253 -5.67 -0.20 -15.82
N ASN A 254 -5.67 -0.48 -17.13
CA ASN A 254 -6.91 -0.67 -17.89
C ASN A 254 -7.77 -1.77 -17.25
N THR A 255 -9.07 -1.51 -17.04
CA THR A 255 -10.00 -2.41 -16.34
C THR A 255 -10.09 -3.81 -16.97
N SER A 256 -9.96 -3.93 -18.31
CA SER A 256 -9.95 -5.25 -18.95
C SER A 256 -8.71 -6.06 -18.60
N ILE A 257 -7.56 -5.39 -18.40
CA ILE A 257 -6.30 -5.99 -17.98
C ILE A 257 -6.36 -6.34 -16.51
N GLN A 258 -6.86 -5.43 -15.65
CA GLN A 258 -7.06 -5.69 -14.21
C GLN A 258 -7.78 -7.02 -14.00
N LYS A 259 -8.97 -7.21 -14.59
CA LYS A 259 -9.78 -8.43 -14.49
C LYS A 259 -9.00 -9.72 -14.78
N VAL A 260 -7.98 -9.65 -15.62
CA VAL A 260 -7.15 -10.81 -15.96
C VAL A 260 -6.03 -11.00 -14.96
N ILE A 261 -5.27 -9.92 -14.65
CA ILE A 261 -4.06 -10.06 -13.85
C ILE A 261 -4.35 -10.14 -12.35
N GLU A 262 -5.43 -9.53 -11.87
CA GLU A 262 -5.83 -9.57 -10.46
C GLU A 262 -6.41 -10.92 -10.02
N ALA A 263 -7.05 -11.63 -10.95
CA ALA A 263 -7.51 -13.00 -10.74
C ALA A 263 -6.39 -14.06 -10.81
N LYS A 264 -5.17 -13.67 -11.23
CA LYS A 264 -4.06 -14.64 -11.40
C LYS A 264 -3.47 -15.10 -10.09
N PHE A 265 -3.25 -16.41 -10.03
CA PHE A 265 -2.41 -17.07 -9.05
C PHE A 265 -1.03 -17.37 -9.67
N ASP A 266 0.07 -16.92 -9.04
CA ASP A 266 1.41 -17.15 -9.59
C ASP A 266 1.86 -18.61 -9.47
N SER A 267 1.54 -19.42 -10.47
CA SER A 267 1.95 -20.83 -10.53
C SER A 267 3.47 -21.04 -10.70
N SER A 268 4.19 -20.01 -11.19
CA SER A 268 5.64 -20.13 -11.43
C SER A 268 6.48 -20.12 -10.15
N ALA A 269 5.92 -19.64 -9.05
CA ALA A 269 6.55 -19.67 -7.72
C ALA A 269 6.73 -21.08 -7.15
N ASN A 270 5.92 -22.04 -7.58
CA ASN A 270 5.96 -23.43 -7.12
C ASN A 270 7.06 -24.28 -7.77
N LEU A 271 7.77 -23.78 -8.79
CA LEU A 271 8.74 -24.56 -9.56
C LEU A 271 10.12 -24.71 -8.90
N LYS A 272 10.37 -24.08 -7.75
CA LYS A 272 11.67 -24.14 -7.04
C LYS A 272 11.71 -25.07 -5.82
N LYS A 273 10.75 -25.97 -5.66
CA LYS A 273 10.82 -27.08 -4.69
C LYS A 273 11.43 -28.35 -5.35
N ARG A 274 12.62 -28.22 -5.94
CA ARG A 274 13.42 -29.42 -6.31
C ARG A 274 14.89 -29.17 -6.05
#